data_f908167119c9234e2ffb3cbd860fc4f2
#
_entry.id   f908167119c9234e2ffb3cbd860fc4f2
#
_cell.length_a   1.000
_cell.length_b   1.000
_cell.length_c   1.000
_cell.angle_alpha   90.00
_cell.angle_beta   90.00
_cell.angle_gamma   90.00
#
_symmetry.space_group_name_H-M   'P 1'
#
loop_
_entity.id
_entity.type
_entity.pdbx_description
1 polymer ?
#
loop_
_entity_poly.entity_id
_entity_poly.type
_entity_poly.pdbx_seq_one_letter_code
_entity_poly.pdbx_strand_id
1 'polypeptide(L)'
;MDPVTISLAVGVASKAFDAIKSGFAMGRDFEQMSGDLSRWMGASSDVDQAEKQAKNPGVFGKVFGGGSIESVALQAYAAKKKLEEQRYELKMFLNLTQGPGAYDELLAMEGKIRKERQ
;
A
#
# COMPACT_ATOMS: atom_id res chain seq x y z
N MET A 1 11.76 9.69 -1.24
CA MET A 1 11.50 8.86 -0.05
C MET A 1 12.69 7.96 0.18
N ASP A 2 13.16 7.87 1.39
CA ASP A 2 14.36 7.09 1.70
C ASP A 2 14.02 5.63 2.04
N PRO A 3 15.04 4.74 2.14
CA PRO A 3 14.79 3.32 2.44
C PRO A 3 14.06 3.08 3.76
N VAL A 4 14.32 3.89 4.77
CA VAL A 4 13.67 3.76 6.08
C VAL A 4 12.17 4.05 5.94
N THR A 5 11.82 5.10 5.19
CA THR A 5 10.42 5.44 4.96
C THR A 5 9.69 4.36 4.18
N ILE A 6 10.36 3.73 3.20
CA ILE A 6 9.79 2.60 2.45
C ILE A 6 9.52 1.42 3.41
N SER A 7 10.47 1.09 4.27
CA SER A 7 10.30 0.01 5.25
C SER A 7 9.17 0.31 6.22
N LEU A 8 9.05 1.56 6.68
CA LEU A 8 7.96 1.96 7.55
C LEU A 8 6.61 1.84 6.85
N ALA A 9 6.52 2.25 5.59
CA ALA A 9 5.28 2.13 4.82
C ALA A 9 4.86 0.67 4.66
N VAL A 10 5.82 -0.23 4.36
CA VAL A 10 5.54 -1.66 4.27
C VAL A 10 5.06 -2.21 5.61
N GLY A 11 5.69 -1.77 6.71
CA GLY A 11 5.28 -2.18 8.06
C GLY A 11 3.86 -1.75 8.40
N VAL A 12 3.51 -0.50 8.08
CA VAL A 12 2.15 0.01 8.28
C VAL A 12 1.16 -0.78 7.44
N ALA A 13 1.49 -1.02 6.17
CA ALA A 13 0.63 -1.78 5.26
C ALA A 13 0.39 -3.20 5.79
N SER A 14 1.44 -3.87 6.24
CA SER A 14 1.33 -5.25 6.72
C SER A 14 0.47 -5.34 7.98
N LYS A 15 0.65 -4.42 8.92
CA LYS A 15 -0.19 -4.38 10.13
C LYS A 15 -1.65 -4.10 9.79
N ALA A 16 -1.89 -3.13 8.91
CA ALA A 16 -3.25 -2.81 8.46
C ALA A 16 -3.87 -3.99 7.72
N PHE A 17 -3.10 -4.65 6.87
CA PHE A 17 -3.54 -5.83 6.13
C PHE A 17 -4.02 -6.93 7.09
N ASP A 18 -3.23 -7.24 8.11
CA ASP A 18 -3.60 -8.26 9.10
C ASP A 18 -4.87 -7.84 9.86
N ALA A 19 -4.97 -6.58 10.25
CA ALA A 19 -6.16 -6.05 10.93
C ALA A 19 -7.40 -6.13 10.05
N ILE A 20 -7.26 -5.83 8.75
CA ILE A 20 -8.35 -5.92 7.79
C ILE A 20 -8.87 -7.36 7.69
N LYS A 21 -7.95 -8.31 7.52
CA LYS A 21 -8.33 -9.72 7.42
C LYS A 21 -9.04 -10.20 8.69
N SER A 22 -8.48 -9.86 9.85
CA SER A 22 -9.09 -10.24 11.12
C SER A 22 -10.45 -9.60 11.32
N GLY A 23 -10.59 -8.31 10.99
CA GLY A 23 -11.84 -7.58 11.14
C GLY A 23 -12.96 -8.17 10.30
N PHE A 24 -12.70 -8.42 9.01
CA PHE A 24 -13.71 -9.02 8.14
C PHE A 24 -14.02 -10.46 8.54
N ALA A 25 -13.02 -11.20 9.02
CA ALA A 25 -13.26 -12.56 9.52
C ALA A 25 -14.17 -12.58 10.73
N MET A 26 -14.16 -11.49 11.54
CA MET A 26 -15.04 -11.34 12.69
C MET A 26 -16.41 -10.75 12.31
N GLY A 27 -16.67 -10.53 11.04
CA GLY A 27 -17.96 -10.03 10.56
C GLY A 27 -18.09 -8.51 10.53
N ARG A 28 -16.98 -7.77 10.67
CA ARG A 28 -17.02 -6.32 10.54
C ARG A 28 -17.24 -5.92 9.09
N ASP A 29 -17.88 -4.78 8.88
CA ASP A 29 -18.16 -4.27 7.54
C ASP A 29 -17.15 -3.21 7.11
N PHE A 30 -17.31 -2.69 5.88
CA PHE A 30 -16.42 -1.67 5.32
C PHE A 30 -16.36 -0.41 6.18
N GLU A 31 -17.49 0.01 6.71
CA GLU A 31 -17.55 1.22 7.54
C GLU A 31 -16.70 1.05 8.80
N GLN A 32 -16.84 -0.09 9.46
CA GLN A 32 -16.07 -0.39 10.67
C GLN A 32 -14.58 -0.54 10.39
N MET A 33 -14.23 -0.99 9.18
CA MET A 33 -12.86 -1.23 8.80
C MET A 33 -12.22 -0.05 8.07
N SER A 34 -12.94 1.07 7.92
CA SER A 34 -12.46 2.19 7.11
C SER A 34 -11.10 2.74 7.57
N GLY A 35 -10.84 2.75 8.87
CA GLY A 35 -9.56 3.22 9.40
C GLY A 35 -8.39 2.35 8.94
N ASP A 36 -8.54 1.04 9.06
CA ASP A 36 -7.48 0.10 8.65
C ASP A 36 -7.31 0.09 7.13
N LEU A 37 -8.43 0.16 6.39
CA LEU A 37 -8.38 0.25 4.93
C LEU A 37 -7.64 1.51 4.48
N SER A 38 -7.92 2.65 5.12
CA SER A 38 -7.24 3.90 4.81
C SER A 38 -5.74 3.83 5.09
N ARG A 39 -5.35 3.19 6.18
CA ARG A 39 -3.93 3.02 6.51
C ARG A 39 -3.23 2.18 5.46
N TRP A 40 -3.84 1.08 5.04
CA TRP A 40 -3.25 0.23 4.02
C TRP A 40 -3.13 0.98 2.69
N MET A 41 -4.19 1.68 2.30
CA MET A 41 -4.20 2.44 1.05
C MET A 41 -3.19 3.58 1.06
N GLY A 42 -3.08 4.29 2.20
CA GLY A 42 -2.08 5.33 2.36
C GLY A 42 -0.66 4.81 2.22
N ALA A 43 -0.37 3.70 2.88
CA ALA A 43 0.94 3.06 2.78
C ALA A 43 1.21 2.58 1.35
N SER A 44 0.21 2.01 0.68
CA SER A 44 0.33 1.59 -0.71
C SER A 44 0.64 2.79 -1.62
N SER A 45 -0.03 3.92 -1.41
CA SER A 45 0.24 5.14 -2.15
C SER A 45 1.67 5.64 -1.93
N ASP A 46 2.16 5.58 -0.70
CA ASP A 46 3.53 5.98 -0.37
C ASP A 46 4.55 5.12 -1.10
N VAL A 47 4.32 3.81 -1.16
CA VAL A 47 5.22 2.90 -1.88
C VAL A 47 5.18 3.15 -3.39
N ASP A 48 3.99 3.42 -3.95
CA ASP A 48 3.87 3.76 -5.36
C ASP A 48 4.67 5.02 -5.70
N GLN A 49 4.61 6.03 -4.84
CA GLN A 49 5.40 7.25 -5.03
C GLN A 49 6.89 6.99 -4.94
N ALA A 50 7.32 6.17 -3.99
CA ALA A 50 8.71 5.80 -3.84
C ALA A 50 9.23 5.10 -5.09
N GLU A 51 8.44 4.20 -5.67
CA GLU A 51 8.82 3.52 -6.89
C GLU A 51 8.94 4.48 -8.06
N LYS A 52 7.99 5.40 -8.20
CA LYS A 52 8.04 6.41 -9.26
C LYS A 52 9.29 7.29 -9.14
N GLN A 53 9.63 7.69 -7.92
CA GLN A 53 10.84 8.48 -7.67
C GLN A 53 12.09 7.67 -7.97
N ALA A 54 12.11 6.39 -7.64
CA ALA A 54 13.25 5.52 -7.92
C ALA A 54 13.50 5.36 -9.43
N LYS A 55 12.47 5.51 -10.24
CA LYS A 55 12.60 5.49 -11.71
C LYS A 55 13.13 6.81 -12.27
N ASN A 56 13.31 7.82 -11.42
CA ASN A 56 13.84 9.12 -11.80
C ASN A 56 15.17 9.34 -11.07
N PRO A 57 16.29 8.84 -11.63
CA PRO A 57 17.58 8.84 -10.92
C PRO A 57 18.09 10.23 -10.56
N GLY A 58 17.70 11.26 -11.30
CA GLY A 58 18.12 12.63 -10.98
C GLY A 58 17.64 13.11 -9.64
N VAL A 59 16.43 12.73 -9.25
CA VAL A 59 15.85 13.10 -7.96
C VAL A 59 16.57 12.37 -6.81
N PHE A 60 16.72 11.06 -6.93
CA PHE A 60 17.39 10.27 -5.90
C PHE A 60 18.88 10.56 -5.81
N GLY A 61 19.53 10.83 -6.92
CA GLY A 61 20.95 11.16 -6.92
C GLY A 61 21.27 12.40 -6.10
N LYS A 62 20.37 13.36 -6.06
CA LYS A 62 20.53 14.57 -5.25
C LYS A 62 20.33 14.33 -3.77
N VAL A 63 19.46 13.38 -3.41
CA VAL A 63 19.09 13.13 -2.02
C VAL A 63 20.04 12.15 -1.35
N PHE A 64 20.46 11.11 -2.06
CA PHE A 64 21.19 10.01 -1.46
C PHE A 64 22.65 9.92 -1.87
N GLY A 65 23.13 10.78 -2.79
CA GLY A 65 24.45 10.60 -3.37
C GLY A 65 24.49 9.36 -4.25
N GLY A 66 25.58 9.16 -4.96
CA GLY A 66 25.64 8.19 -6.05
C GLY A 66 25.46 6.71 -5.71
N GLY A 67 25.68 6.29 -4.47
CA GLY A 67 25.77 4.87 -4.15
C GLY A 67 24.47 4.19 -3.75
N SER A 68 23.41 4.93 -3.45
CA SER A 68 22.20 4.37 -2.84
C SER A 68 21.01 4.20 -3.78
N ILE A 69 21.11 4.69 -5.00
CA ILE A 69 19.98 4.70 -5.95
C ILE A 69 19.48 3.28 -6.26
N GLU A 70 20.42 2.38 -6.58
CA GLU A 70 20.05 1.00 -6.92
C GLU A 70 19.43 0.28 -5.76
N SER A 71 19.96 0.49 -4.55
CA SER A 71 19.41 -0.11 -3.34
C SER A 71 18.00 0.38 -3.05
N VAL A 72 17.76 1.68 -3.19
CA VAL A 72 16.42 2.27 -3.00
C VAL A 72 15.46 1.74 -4.05
N ALA A 73 15.89 1.64 -5.30
CA ALA A 73 15.06 1.14 -6.38
C ALA A 73 14.66 -0.32 -6.13
N LEU A 74 15.59 -1.14 -5.66
CA LEU A 74 15.31 -2.54 -5.34
C LEU A 74 14.33 -2.65 -4.17
N GLN A 75 14.50 -1.83 -3.14
CA GLN A 75 13.60 -1.82 -1.99
C GLN A 75 12.19 -1.38 -2.41
N ALA A 76 12.09 -0.35 -3.23
CA ALA A 76 10.80 0.13 -3.71
C ALA A 76 10.10 -0.92 -4.55
N TYR A 77 10.85 -1.61 -5.42
CA TYR A 77 10.30 -2.69 -6.24
C TYR A 77 9.79 -3.83 -5.38
N ALA A 78 10.60 -4.28 -4.42
CA ALA A 78 10.21 -5.37 -3.52
C ALA A 78 8.99 -5.00 -2.68
N ALA A 79 8.94 -3.76 -2.19
CA ALA A 79 7.81 -3.26 -1.41
C ALA A 79 6.54 -3.24 -2.25
N LYS A 80 6.63 -2.74 -3.48
CA LYS A 80 5.48 -2.70 -4.38
C LYS A 80 4.96 -4.09 -4.68
N LYS A 81 5.87 -5.04 -4.93
CA LYS A 81 5.48 -6.40 -5.19
C LYS A 81 4.75 -7.03 -4.00
N LYS A 82 5.25 -6.78 -2.79
CA LYS A 82 4.60 -7.27 -1.58
C LYS A 82 3.20 -6.69 -1.42
N LEU A 83 3.02 -5.40 -1.70
CA LEU A 83 1.70 -4.77 -1.62
C LEU A 83 0.76 -5.27 -2.71
N GLU A 84 1.27 -5.60 -3.89
CA GLU A 84 0.45 -6.21 -4.93
C GLU A 84 -0.03 -7.60 -4.51
N GLU A 85 0.81 -8.36 -3.83
CA GLU A 85 0.40 -9.66 -3.27
C GLU A 85 -0.67 -9.48 -2.20
N GLN A 86 -0.51 -8.50 -1.31
CA GLN A 86 -1.52 -8.17 -0.31
C GLN A 86 -2.83 -7.73 -0.95
N ARG A 87 -2.76 -6.93 -2.02
CA ARG A 87 -3.94 -6.49 -2.76
C ARG A 87 -4.69 -7.68 -3.36
N TYR A 88 -3.96 -8.61 -3.94
CA TYR A 88 -4.56 -9.82 -4.50
C TYR A 88 -5.26 -10.63 -3.42
N GLU A 89 -4.61 -10.83 -2.28
CA GLU A 89 -5.21 -11.54 -1.15
C GLU A 89 -6.45 -10.81 -0.62
N LEU A 90 -6.40 -9.48 -0.54
CA LEU A 90 -7.56 -8.70 -0.11
C LEU A 90 -8.73 -8.88 -1.08
N LYS A 91 -8.46 -8.88 -2.39
CA LYS A 91 -9.48 -9.12 -3.40
C LYS A 91 -10.17 -10.46 -3.19
N MET A 92 -9.37 -11.51 -3.05
CA MET A 92 -9.92 -12.87 -2.85
C MET A 92 -10.69 -12.96 -1.53
N PHE A 93 -10.12 -12.40 -0.47
CA PHE A 93 -10.72 -12.44 0.85
C PHE A 93 -12.04 -11.67 0.90
N LEU A 94 -12.08 -10.48 0.32
CA LEU A 94 -13.28 -9.66 0.27
C LEU A 94 -14.40 -10.32 -0.54
N ASN A 95 -14.04 -10.92 -1.68
CA ASN A 95 -15.03 -11.62 -2.48
C ASN A 95 -15.64 -12.81 -1.73
N LEU A 96 -14.84 -13.49 -0.92
CA LEU A 96 -15.31 -14.63 -0.14
C LEU A 96 -16.15 -14.23 1.07
N THR A 97 -15.77 -13.15 1.76
CA THR A 97 -16.40 -12.78 3.03
C THR A 97 -17.49 -11.73 2.88
N GLN A 98 -17.38 -10.81 1.93
CA GLN A 98 -18.31 -9.69 1.75
C GLN A 98 -19.14 -9.81 0.47
N GLY A 99 -18.80 -10.77 -0.38
CA GLY A 99 -19.57 -11.04 -1.60
C GLY A 99 -19.08 -10.27 -2.82
N PRO A 100 -19.72 -10.50 -3.99
CA PRO A 100 -19.37 -9.82 -5.22
C PRO A 100 -19.51 -8.30 -5.10
N GLY A 101 -18.59 -7.57 -5.69
CA GLY A 101 -18.62 -6.11 -5.66
C GLY A 101 -17.87 -5.48 -4.49
N ALA A 102 -17.49 -6.26 -3.48
CA ALA A 102 -16.76 -5.73 -2.33
C ALA A 102 -15.40 -5.15 -2.73
N TYR A 103 -14.72 -5.81 -3.65
CA TYR A 103 -13.43 -5.32 -4.14
C TYR A 103 -13.60 -4.00 -4.91
N ASP A 104 -14.69 -3.85 -5.64
CA ASP A 104 -14.99 -2.60 -6.35
C ASP A 104 -15.19 -1.44 -5.36
N GLU A 105 -15.82 -1.71 -4.21
CA GLU A 105 -15.94 -0.71 -3.15
C GLU A 105 -14.56 -0.31 -2.62
N LEU A 106 -13.67 -1.27 -2.45
CA LEU A 106 -12.30 -1.01 -2.02
C LEU A 106 -11.59 -0.10 -3.02
N LEU A 107 -11.70 -0.39 -4.31
CA LEU A 107 -11.07 0.41 -5.35
C LEU A 107 -11.61 1.84 -5.39
N ALA A 108 -12.92 2.00 -5.23
CA ALA A 108 -13.54 3.33 -5.19
C ALA A 108 -13.03 4.14 -4.00
N MET A 109 -12.92 3.51 -2.84
CA MET A 109 -12.38 4.14 -1.65
C MET A 109 -10.91 4.54 -1.84
N GLU A 110 -10.12 3.67 -2.44
CA GLU A 110 -8.72 3.95 -2.74
C GLU A 110 -8.58 5.14 -3.67
N GLY A 111 -9.39 5.21 -4.72
CA GLY A 111 -9.38 6.33 -5.65
C GLY A 111 -9.68 7.65 -4.95
N LYS A 112 -10.65 7.65 -4.05
CA LYS A 112 -11.00 8.83 -3.27
C LYS A 112 -9.84 9.27 -2.38
N ILE A 113 -9.20 8.34 -1.68
CA ILE A 113 -8.07 8.64 -0.80
C ILE A 113 -6.90 9.21 -1.58
N ARG A 114 -6.57 8.63 -2.73
CA ARG A 114 -5.49 9.13 -3.58
C ARG A 114 -5.77 10.55 -4.06
N LYS A 115 -7.01 10.83 -4.41
CA LYS A 115 -7.43 12.16 -4.84
C LYS A 115 -7.29 13.17 -3.70
N GLU A 116 -7.67 12.81 -2.49
CA GLU A 116 -7.55 13.69 -1.32
C GLU A 116 -6.09 13.99 -0.94
N ARG A 117 -5.17 13.09 -1.29
CA ARG A 117 -3.75 13.25 -0.96
C ARG A 117 -2.96 14.05 -1.99
N GLN A 118 -3.55 14.41 -3.11
CA GLN A 118 -2.89 15.21 -4.14
C GLN A 118 -2.73 16.68 -3.77
#